data_5a991c2a18d89a8c83961e9bdd7504e9
#
_entry.id   5a991c2a18d89a8c83961e9bdd7504e9
#
_cell.length_a   1.000
_cell.length_b   1.000
_cell.length_c   1.000
_cell.angle_alpha   90.00
_cell.angle_beta   90.00
_cell.angle_gamma   90.00
#
_symmetry.space_group_name_H-M   'P 1'
#
loop_
_entity.id
_entity.type
_entity.pdbx_description
1 polymer ?
#
loop_
_entity_poly.entity_id
_entity_poly.type
_entity_poly.pdbx_seq_one_letter_code
_entity_poly.pdbx_strand_id
1 'polypeptide(L)'
;MVVGVTVGFVFAAERRQLILEMVRANGAVSLRELARVVQTSEVTVRRDVRALEAEGLLDRRHGGAVLPGGFTRESGFPQKSHLATAEKTAIADLAASFVEEGEAVVVGAGTTTQELARRLARVPGLTVVTNSLLVAQALAHANRVEVVMTGGTLRGSNYALVGSGAEQSLHGLRVTRAFLSGSGLTAERGLSTSNMLSASVDRALVQAAAEVVVLADHTKLGTDTMFQTVPTDVITRLVTDEPPSHDDRAATELQALADQGVHISVAGPGAGSGQGPGSGPTGAVSGGGEQVPPQQRRRDVPPLPGQRRTHGGHHLPPGPQPPSGGGAPSSPQLRSAGSLGAEPPTGTARVADLAPRRR
;
A
#
# COMPACT_ATOMS: atom_id res chain seq x y z
N MET A 1 -18.96 -28.21 38.95
CA MET A 1 -19.73 -26.97 39.02
C MET A 1 -19.55 -26.27 37.68
N VAL A 2 -20.48 -26.50 36.77
CA VAL A 2 -20.42 -25.98 35.39
C VAL A 2 -21.01 -24.58 35.42
N VAL A 3 -20.17 -23.56 35.21
CA VAL A 3 -20.65 -22.19 35.08
C VAL A 3 -21.24 -22.06 33.69
N GLY A 4 -22.59 -22.07 33.63
CA GLY A 4 -23.32 -21.81 32.38
C GLY A 4 -23.10 -20.35 31.97
N VAL A 5 -22.48 -20.18 30.81
CA VAL A 5 -22.42 -18.87 30.13
C VAL A 5 -23.83 -18.57 29.63
N THR A 6 -24.51 -17.68 30.34
CA THR A 6 -25.79 -17.11 29.92
C THR A 6 -25.55 -16.30 28.64
N VAL A 7 -26.02 -16.80 27.51
CA VAL A 7 -26.08 -16.04 26.25
C VAL A 7 -27.10 -14.93 26.46
N GLY A 8 -26.64 -13.74 26.87
CA GLY A 8 -27.47 -12.57 27.04
C GLY A 8 -27.95 -12.10 25.68
N PHE A 9 -29.26 -12.03 25.47
CA PHE A 9 -29.85 -11.34 24.32
C PHE A 9 -29.45 -9.86 24.38
N VAL A 10 -28.57 -9.44 23.51
CA VAL A 10 -28.20 -8.02 23.37
C VAL A 10 -29.45 -7.28 22.87
N PHE A 11 -29.95 -6.30 23.64
CA PHE A 11 -31.10 -5.50 23.22
C PHE A 11 -30.82 -4.77 21.91
N ALA A 12 -31.87 -4.50 21.12
CA ALA A 12 -31.72 -3.90 19.79
C ALA A 12 -30.94 -2.57 19.82
N ALA A 13 -31.11 -1.77 20.88
CA ALA A 13 -30.38 -0.51 21.06
C ALA A 13 -28.89 -0.73 21.31
N GLU A 14 -28.52 -1.64 22.21
CA GLU A 14 -27.12 -2.00 22.51
C GLU A 14 -26.45 -2.61 21.26
N ARG A 15 -27.15 -3.47 20.54
CA ARG A 15 -26.66 -4.07 19.31
C ARG A 15 -26.38 -3.02 18.23
N ARG A 16 -27.29 -2.05 18.05
CA ARG A 16 -27.07 -0.94 17.11
C ARG A 16 -25.92 -0.06 17.54
N GLN A 17 -25.75 0.18 18.84
CA GLN A 17 -24.63 0.91 19.36
C GLN A 17 -23.29 0.20 19.07
N LEU A 18 -23.20 -1.11 19.31
CA LEU A 18 -22.03 -1.92 18.97
C LEU A 18 -21.74 -1.90 17.45
N ILE A 19 -22.77 -2.02 16.63
CA ILE A 19 -22.64 -1.91 15.16
C ILE A 19 -22.03 -0.56 14.79
N LEU A 20 -22.55 0.53 15.36
CA LEU A 20 -22.09 1.88 15.08
C LEU A 20 -20.65 2.10 15.55
N GLU A 21 -20.27 1.58 16.72
CA GLU A 21 -18.89 1.63 17.25
C GLU A 21 -17.93 0.85 16.35
N MET A 22 -18.32 -0.34 15.91
CA MET A 22 -17.52 -1.13 14.97
C MET A 22 -17.31 -0.40 13.64
N VAL A 23 -18.37 0.19 13.07
CA VAL A 23 -18.26 0.94 11.83
C VAL A 23 -17.44 2.22 12.02
N ARG A 24 -17.55 2.89 13.19
CA ARG A 24 -16.69 4.04 13.52
C ARG A 24 -15.22 3.67 13.69
N ALA A 25 -14.96 2.53 14.32
CA ALA A 25 -13.60 2.05 14.53
C ALA A 25 -12.95 1.58 13.22
N ASN A 26 -13.70 0.91 12.34
CA ASN A 26 -13.18 0.23 11.16
C ASN A 26 -13.46 0.96 9.84
N GLY A 27 -14.26 2.04 9.85
CA GLY A 27 -14.64 2.81 8.66
C GLY A 27 -15.66 2.10 7.78
N ALA A 28 -15.49 0.80 7.56
CA ALA A 28 -16.39 -0.10 6.83
C ALA A 28 -16.36 -1.49 7.48
N VAL A 29 -17.52 -2.16 7.60
CA VAL A 29 -17.62 -3.51 8.18
C VAL A 29 -18.69 -4.30 7.41
N SER A 30 -18.38 -5.57 7.08
CA SER A 30 -19.32 -6.45 6.39
C SER A 30 -20.50 -6.86 7.30
N LEU A 31 -21.68 -7.12 6.72
CA LEU A 31 -22.86 -7.60 7.47
C LEU A 31 -22.54 -8.91 8.19
N ARG A 32 -21.73 -9.78 7.58
CA ARG A 32 -21.34 -11.07 8.16
C ARG A 32 -20.45 -10.87 9.39
N GLU A 33 -19.50 -9.98 9.33
CA GLU A 33 -18.61 -9.67 10.46
C GLU A 33 -19.39 -9.02 11.61
N LEU A 34 -20.25 -8.06 11.28
CA LEU A 34 -21.18 -7.48 12.24
C LEU A 34 -22.03 -8.57 12.92
N ALA A 35 -22.63 -9.49 12.13
CA ALA A 35 -23.46 -10.58 12.62
C ALA A 35 -22.70 -11.50 13.61
N ARG A 36 -21.42 -11.80 13.28
CA ARG A 36 -20.55 -12.62 14.14
C ARG A 36 -20.27 -11.94 15.47
N VAL A 37 -19.93 -10.64 15.45
CA VAL A 37 -19.54 -9.91 16.68
C VAL A 37 -20.74 -9.64 17.56
N VAL A 38 -21.87 -9.22 16.99
CA VAL A 38 -23.11 -8.97 17.76
C VAL A 38 -23.92 -10.25 18.00
N GLN A 39 -23.40 -11.42 17.63
CA GLN A 39 -23.96 -12.76 17.84
C GLN A 39 -25.42 -12.89 17.39
N THR A 40 -25.72 -12.42 16.16
CA THR A 40 -27.08 -12.49 15.60
C THR A 40 -27.03 -12.85 14.09
N SER A 41 -28.19 -13.04 13.46
CA SER A 41 -28.23 -13.33 12.02
C SER A 41 -27.93 -12.09 11.17
N GLU A 42 -27.37 -12.31 9.97
CA GLU A 42 -27.15 -11.22 9.00
C GLU A 42 -28.46 -10.50 8.63
N VAL A 43 -29.60 -11.21 8.66
CA VAL A 43 -30.92 -10.61 8.42
C VAL A 43 -31.25 -9.58 9.49
N THR A 44 -30.97 -9.89 10.76
CA THR A 44 -31.16 -8.97 11.89
C THR A 44 -30.23 -7.77 11.79
N VAL A 45 -28.94 -8.01 11.50
CA VAL A 45 -27.97 -6.94 11.28
C VAL A 45 -28.37 -6.04 10.12
N ARG A 46 -28.81 -6.62 9.02
CA ARG A 46 -29.30 -5.84 7.87
C ARG A 46 -30.46 -4.91 8.23
N ARG A 47 -31.33 -5.35 9.15
CA ARG A 47 -32.42 -4.52 9.66
C ARG A 47 -31.90 -3.40 10.57
N ASP A 48 -30.95 -3.70 11.46
CA ASP A 48 -30.34 -2.71 12.35
C ASP A 48 -29.51 -1.66 11.58
N VAL A 49 -28.76 -2.09 10.57
CA VAL A 49 -28.01 -1.20 9.66
C VAL A 49 -28.96 -0.27 8.89
N ARG A 50 -30.12 -0.78 8.42
CA ARG A 50 -31.14 0.08 7.80
C ARG A 50 -31.73 1.13 8.74
N ALA A 51 -31.92 0.77 10.02
CA ALA A 51 -32.37 1.73 11.01
C ALA A 51 -31.36 2.84 11.25
N LEU A 52 -30.07 2.48 11.41
CA LEU A 52 -28.98 3.43 11.58
C LEU A 52 -28.74 4.29 10.32
N GLU A 53 -28.96 3.74 9.13
CA GLU A 53 -28.96 4.47 7.86
C GLU A 53 -30.07 5.51 7.81
N ALA A 54 -31.29 5.14 8.22
CA ALA A 54 -32.44 6.06 8.29
C ALA A 54 -32.23 7.19 9.32
N GLU A 55 -31.45 6.95 10.36
CA GLU A 55 -31.03 7.94 11.34
C GLU A 55 -29.82 8.80 10.87
N GLY A 56 -29.26 8.51 9.66
CA GLY A 56 -28.11 9.20 9.10
C GLY A 56 -26.79 8.91 9.82
N LEU A 57 -26.74 7.87 10.65
CA LEU A 57 -25.58 7.53 11.47
C LEU A 57 -24.56 6.67 10.72
N LEU A 58 -24.97 5.99 9.66
CA LEU A 58 -24.11 5.24 8.73
C LEU A 58 -24.78 5.13 7.36
N ASP A 59 -24.00 4.77 6.35
CA ASP A 59 -24.46 4.44 5.00
C ASP A 59 -24.37 2.92 4.80
N ARG A 60 -25.38 2.36 4.11
CA ARG A 60 -25.33 0.97 3.68
C ARG A 60 -24.67 0.87 2.32
N ARG A 61 -23.68 -0.02 2.22
CA ARG A 61 -23.05 -0.42 0.96
C ARG A 61 -23.32 -1.90 0.69
N HIS A 62 -23.04 -2.35 -0.53
CA HIS A 62 -23.25 -3.75 -0.91
C HIS A 62 -22.53 -4.68 0.08
N GLY A 63 -23.31 -5.45 0.86
CA GLY A 63 -22.79 -6.40 1.83
C GLY A 63 -22.24 -5.86 3.15
N GLY A 64 -22.31 -4.52 3.42
CA GLY A 64 -21.74 -3.92 4.63
C GLY A 64 -22.36 -2.60 5.05
N ALA A 65 -21.80 -1.99 6.09
CA ALA A 65 -22.10 -0.66 6.61
C ALA A 65 -20.82 0.20 6.64
N VAL A 66 -20.96 1.50 6.32
CA VAL A 66 -19.87 2.48 6.31
C VAL A 66 -20.33 3.77 7.00
N LEU A 67 -19.42 4.62 7.41
CA LEU A 67 -19.76 5.94 7.94
C LEU A 67 -20.39 6.83 6.85
N PRO A 68 -21.30 7.76 7.21
CA PRO A 68 -21.87 8.72 6.27
C PRO A 68 -20.78 9.55 5.59
N GLY A 69 -20.92 9.77 4.29
CA GLY A 69 -19.91 10.49 3.51
C GLY A 69 -18.71 9.63 3.09
N GLY A 70 -18.83 8.31 3.09
CA GLY A 70 -17.78 7.31 2.90
C GLY A 70 -16.92 7.40 1.64
N PHE A 71 -17.19 8.28 0.68
CA PHE A 71 -16.26 8.58 -0.43
C PHE A 71 -15.08 9.46 0.00
N THR A 72 -15.21 10.22 1.08
CA THR A 72 -14.21 11.22 1.50
C THR A 72 -13.38 10.79 2.70
N ARG A 73 -13.81 9.78 3.46
CA ARG A 73 -13.09 9.35 4.66
C ARG A 73 -12.13 8.22 4.35
N GLU A 74 -10.86 8.52 4.38
CA GLU A 74 -9.79 7.53 4.28
C GLU A 74 -9.78 6.67 5.56
N SER A 75 -9.99 5.35 5.40
CA SER A 75 -9.72 4.41 6.50
C SER A 75 -8.23 4.43 6.79
N GLY A 76 -7.85 4.70 8.03
CA GLY A 76 -6.46 4.76 8.44
C GLY A 76 -5.74 3.42 8.31
N PHE A 77 -4.41 3.47 8.31
CA PHE A 77 -3.57 2.27 8.23
C PHE A 77 -3.90 1.20 9.29
N PRO A 78 -4.12 1.54 10.60
CA PRO A 78 -4.44 0.54 11.60
C PRO A 78 -5.70 -0.28 11.28
N GLN A 79 -6.72 0.38 10.72
CA GLN A 79 -7.97 -0.29 10.32
C GLN A 79 -7.74 -1.22 9.12
N LYS A 80 -7.03 -0.74 8.09
CA LYS A 80 -6.73 -1.53 6.88
C LYS A 80 -5.80 -2.71 7.15
N SER A 81 -4.88 -2.61 8.12
CA SER A 81 -3.90 -3.65 8.42
C SER A 81 -4.50 -4.93 8.98
N HIS A 82 -5.65 -4.84 9.66
CA HIS A 82 -6.36 -5.98 10.24
C HIS A 82 -7.40 -6.62 9.32
N LEU A 83 -7.71 -5.98 8.18
CA LEU A 83 -8.68 -6.49 7.20
C LEU A 83 -7.98 -7.38 6.17
N ALA A 84 -8.58 -8.52 5.82
CA ALA A 84 -8.11 -9.41 4.75
C ALA A 84 -6.61 -9.75 4.87
N THR A 85 -6.13 -10.09 6.08
CA THR A 85 -4.69 -10.28 6.34
C THR A 85 -4.15 -11.53 5.65
N ALA A 86 -4.92 -12.61 5.62
CA ALA A 86 -4.53 -13.86 4.95
C ALA A 86 -4.45 -13.65 3.43
N GLU A 87 -5.43 -12.95 2.86
CA GLU A 87 -5.53 -12.62 1.45
C GLU A 87 -4.34 -11.72 1.03
N LYS A 88 -4.04 -10.67 1.79
CA LYS A 88 -2.87 -9.81 1.54
C LYS A 88 -1.55 -10.56 1.61
N THR A 89 -1.46 -11.53 2.53
CA THR A 89 -0.29 -12.42 2.64
C THR A 89 -0.13 -13.25 1.37
N ALA A 90 -1.20 -13.91 0.90
CA ALA A 90 -1.19 -14.72 -0.31
C ALA A 90 -0.90 -13.89 -1.57
N ILE A 91 -1.54 -12.71 -1.70
CA ILE A 91 -1.28 -11.74 -2.76
C ILE A 91 0.20 -11.32 -2.78
N ALA A 92 0.77 -11.02 -1.62
CA ALA A 92 2.16 -10.61 -1.50
C ALA A 92 3.14 -11.73 -1.85
N ASP A 93 2.84 -12.98 -1.47
CA ASP A 93 3.66 -14.15 -1.82
C ASP A 93 3.67 -14.36 -3.34
N LEU A 94 2.50 -14.28 -4.00
CA LEU A 94 2.40 -14.39 -5.45
C LEU A 94 3.09 -13.21 -6.16
N ALA A 95 2.86 -11.97 -5.69
CA ALA A 95 3.47 -10.79 -6.30
C ALA A 95 5.00 -10.79 -6.20
N ALA A 96 5.56 -11.30 -5.10
CA ALA A 96 7.00 -11.42 -4.93
C ALA A 96 7.64 -12.39 -5.94
N SER A 97 6.91 -13.40 -6.41
CA SER A 97 7.43 -14.35 -7.42
C SER A 97 7.64 -13.73 -8.80
N PHE A 98 7.15 -12.53 -9.05
CA PHE A 98 7.39 -11.80 -10.29
C PHE A 98 8.66 -10.94 -10.26
N VAL A 99 9.33 -10.84 -9.12
CA VAL A 99 10.51 -9.97 -8.95
C VAL A 99 11.78 -10.81 -9.00
N GLU A 100 12.70 -10.41 -9.87
CA GLU A 100 13.97 -11.09 -10.10
C GLU A 100 15.13 -10.45 -9.32
N GLU A 101 16.20 -11.21 -9.11
CA GLU A 101 17.44 -10.71 -8.50
C GLU A 101 18.04 -9.54 -9.32
N GLY A 102 18.46 -8.48 -8.65
CA GLY A 102 19.09 -7.31 -9.28
C GLY A 102 18.12 -6.32 -9.91
N GLU A 103 16.81 -6.55 -9.80
CA GLU A 103 15.79 -5.68 -10.39
C GLU A 103 15.65 -4.34 -9.64
N ALA A 104 15.20 -3.30 -10.33
CA ALA A 104 14.75 -2.05 -9.73
C ALA A 104 13.22 -1.96 -9.84
N VAL A 105 12.56 -1.78 -8.69
CA VAL A 105 11.08 -1.74 -8.61
C VAL A 105 10.60 -0.56 -7.78
N VAL A 106 9.39 -0.10 -8.08
CA VAL A 106 8.65 0.85 -7.24
C VAL A 106 7.65 0.07 -6.38
N VAL A 107 7.56 0.42 -5.10
CA VAL A 107 6.57 -0.13 -4.17
C VAL A 107 5.85 1.02 -3.48
N GLY A 108 4.59 1.24 -3.84
CA GLY A 108 3.75 2.31 -3.29
C GLY A 108 3.30 2.05 -1.85
N ALA A 109 2.69 3.06 -1.23
CA ALA A 109 2.18 2.95 0.13
C ALA A 109 0.90 2.11 0.21
N GLY A 110 0.83 1.19 1.17
CA GLY A 110 -0.34 0.34 1.41
C GLY A 110 -0.06 -0.82 2.36
N THR A 111 -1.11 -1.42 2.89
CA THR A 111 -0.97 -2.60 3.75
C THR A 111 -0.57 -3.85 2.97
N THR A 112 -1.07 -4.03 1.75
CA THR A 112 -0.73 -5.15 0.88
C THR A 112 0.70 -5.00 0.32
N THR A 113 1.10 -3.78 -0.06
CA THR A 113 2.47 -3.49 -0.51
C THR A 113 3.49 -3.60 0.61
N GLN A 114 3.12 -3.33 1.87
CA GLN A 114 3.97 -3.62 3.02
C GLN A 114 4.19 -5.14 3.20
N GLU A 115 3.14 -5.95 3.01
CA GLU A 115 3.29 -7.41 3.02
C GLU A 115 4.21 -7.88 1.88
N LEU A 116 4.10 -7.30 0.69
CA LEU A 116 5.04 -7.57 -0.40
C LEU A 116 6.48 -7.22 0.00
N ALA A 117 6.72 -6.05 0.59
CA ALA A 117 8.06 -5.63 1.00
C ALA A 117 8.74 -6.65 1.94
N ARG A 118 8.00 -7.27 2.85
CA ARG A 118 8.53 -8.33 3.73
C ARG A 118 9.05 -9.56 2.97
N ARG A 119 8.47 -9.86 1.79
CA ARG A 119 8.92 -10.95 0.90
C ARG A 119 10.12 -10.51 0.09
N LEU A 120 10.09 -9.30 -0.45
CA LEU A 120 11.17 -8.72 -1.22
C LEU A 120 12.48 -8.60 -0.43
N ALA A 121 12.41 -8.51 0.90
CA ALA A 121 13.59 -8.54 1.78
C ALA A 121 14.49 -9.78 1.57
N ARG A 122 13.99 -10.85 0.94
CA ARG A 122 14.70 -12.09 0.66
C ARG A 122 15.27 -12.16 -0.76
N VAL A 123 14.89 -11.24 -1.64
CA VAL A 123 15.36 -11.20 -3.04
C VAL A 123 16.64 -10.36 -3.09
N PRO A 124 17.78 -10.94 -3.50
CA PRO A 124 19.05 -10.22 -3.40
C PRO A 124 19.25 -9.21 -4.53
N GLY A 125 19.99 -8.15 -4.22
CA GLY A 125 20.40 -7.15 -5.22
C GLY A 125 19.32 -6.19 -5.68
N LEU A 126 18.13 -6.18 -5.03
CA LEU A 126 17.05 -5.28 -5.41
C LEU A 126 17.36 -3.82 -5.08
N THR A 127 16.87 -2.92 -5.94
CA THR A 127 16.65 -1.51 -5.63
C THR A 127 15.15 -1.25 -5.52
N VAL A 128 14.68 -0.89 -4.33
CA VAL A 128 13.27 -0.58 -4.08
C VAL A 128 13.09 0.91 -3.87
N VAL A 129 12.37 1.56 -4.79
CA VAL A 129 11.96 2.97 -4.65
C VAL A 129 10.57 3.01 -4.02
N THR A 130 10.40 3.79 -2.95
CA THR A 130 9.12 3.84 -2.24
C THR A 130 8.79 5.20 -1.64
N ASN A 131 7.51 5.53 -1.64
CA ASN A 131 6.94 6.64 -0.88
C ASN A 131 6.34 6.18 0.47
N SER A 132 6.62 4.95 0.91
CA SER A 132 6.06 4.38 2.14
C SER A 132 7.10 4.21 3.23
N LEU A 133 6.87 4.85 4.38
CA LEU A 133 7.70 4.63 5.56
C LEU A 133 7.66 3.16 6.02
N LEU A 134 6.50 2.49 5.90
CA LEU A 134 6.34 1.11 6.35
C LEU A 134 6.97 0.09 5.40
N VAL A 135 6.99 0.36 4.10
CA VAL A 135 7.76 -0.44 3.13
C VAL A 135 9.25 -0.31 3.43
N ALA A 136 9.74 0.92 3.61
CA ALA A 136 11.14 1.16 3.96
C ALA A 136 11.53 0.47 5.29
N GLN A 137 10.67 0.54 6.31
CA GLN A 137 10.87 -0.15 7.58
C GLN A 137 10.93 -1.67 7.41
N ALA A 138 10.07 -2.27 6.57
CA ALA A 138 10.07 -3.71 6.32
C ALA A 138 11.35 -4.19 5.65
N LEU A 139 12.03 -3.33 4.88
CA LEU A 139 13.27 -3.61 4.16
C LEU A 139 14.54 -3.14 4.89
N ALA A 140 14.42 -2.37 5.99
CA ALA A 140 15.55 -1.72 6.66
C ALA A 140 16.66 -2.68 7.13
N HIS A 141 16.33 -3.95 7.36
CA HIS A 141 17.28 -4.98 7.80
C HIS A 141 17.66 -5.99 6.70
N ALA A 142 17.23 -5.75 5.46
CA ALA A 142 17.55 -6.61 4.32
C ALA A 142 18.97 -6.28 3.79
N ASN A 143 19.94 -7.15 4.05
CA ASN A 143 21.37 -6.89 3.79
C ASN A 143 21.73 -6.71 2.31
N ARG A 144 20.85 -7.04 1.38
CA ARG A 144 21.11 -7.02 -0.08
C ARG A 144 20.03 -6.27 -0.86
N VAL A 145 19.28 -5.39 -0.21
CA VAL A 145 18.26 -4.55 -0.81
C VAL A 145 18.62 -3.09 -0.56
N GLU A 146 18.70 -2.32 -1.63
CA GLU A 146 18.82 -0.87 -1.54
C GLU A 146 17.43 -0.24 -1.50
N VAL A 147 17.19 0.68 -0.57
CA VAL A 147 15.90 1.36 -0.42
C VAL A 147 16.07 2.85 -0.66
N VAL A 148 15.41 3.34 -1.70
CA VAL A 148 15.36 4.76 -2.06
C VAL A 148 13.99 5.31 -1.66
N MET A 149 13.97 6.28 -0.75
CA MET A 149 12.74 6.96 -0.35
C MET A 149 12.55 8.24 -1.14
N THR A 150 11.30 8.48 -1.60
CA THR A 150 10.96 9.67 -2.40
C THR A 150 11.13 11.00 -1.67
N GLY A 151 11.20 10.97 -0.32
CA GLY A 151 11.08 12.22 0.45
C GLY A 151 9.66 12.79 0.41
N GLY A 152 9.51 14.06 0.79
CA GLY A 152 8.21 14.73 0.87
C GLY A 152 7.65 14.80 2.30
N THR A 153 6.35 15.06 2.43
CA THR A 153 5.64 15.17 3.72
C THR A 153 5.04 13.84 4.13
N LEU A 154 5.32 13.39 5.34
CA LEU A 154 4.74 12.16 5.89
C LEU A 154 3.28 12.38 6.32
N ARG A 155 2.36 11.61 5.74
CA ARG A 155 0.97 11.53 6.17
C ARG A 155 0.81 10.46 7.25
N GLY A 156 0.30 10.86 8.43
CA GLY A 156 0.11 9.95 9.56
C GLY A 156 -1.00 8.92 9.37
N SER A 157 -1.97 9.15 8.45
CA SER A 157 -3.10 8.23 8.23
C SER A 157 -2.70 6.92 7.54
N ASN A 158 -1.71 6.95 6.66
CA ASN A 158 -1.28 5.80 5.86
C ASN A 158 0.24 5.64 5.76
N TYR A 159 1.01 6.47 6.49
CA TYR A 159 2.47 6.49 6.50
C TYR A 159 3.11 6.68 5.11
N ALA A 160 2.39 7.36 4.21
CA ALA A 160 2.88 7.71 2.88
C ALA A 160 3.58 9.08 2.89
N LEU A 161 4.66 9.19 2.14
CA LEU A 161 5.31 10.44 1.78
C LEU A 161 4.59 11.02 0.56
N VAL A 162 4.19 12.29 0.65
CA VAL A 162 3.39 12.97 -0.38
C VAL A 162 3.87 14.39 -0.63
N GLY A 163 3.32 15.02 -1.66
CA GLY A 163 3.60 16.41 -2.05
C GLY A 163 4.63 16.51 -3.16
N SER A 164 4.85 17.74 -3.63
CA SER A 164 5.68 18.01 -4.81
C SER A 164 7.11 17.51 -4.72
N GLY A 165 7.71 17.48 -3.51
CA GLY A 165 9.03 16.91 -3.31
C GLY A 165 9.09 15.41 -3.60
N ALA A 166 8.05 14.66 -3.20
CA ALA A 166 7.94 13.23 -3.51
C ALA A 166 7.72 13.00 -5.02
N GLU A 167 6.87 13.80 -5.65
CA GLU A 167 6.62 13.72 -7.10
C GLU A 167 7.88 14.06 -7.91
N GLN A 168 8.59 15.13 -7.55
CA GLN A 168 9.81 15.56 -8.24
C GLN A 168 10.93 14.55 -8.17
N SER A 169 11.09 13.84 -7.04
CA SER A 169 12.12 12.80 -6.89
C SER A 169 11.94 11.61 -7.83
N LEU A 170 10.75 11.43 -8.37
CA LEU A 170 10.41 10.36 -9.32
C LEU A 170 10.61 10.78 -10.78
N HIS A 171 10.85 12.08 -11.04
CA HIS A 171 11.09 12.55 -12.40
C HIS A 171 12.39 11.95 -12.99
N GLY A 172 12.26 11.35 -14.16
CA GLY A 172 13.38 10.70 -14.85
C GLY A 172 13.74 9.32 -14.32
N LEU A 173 13.09 8.85 -13.24
CA LEU A 173 13.22 7.46 -12.79
C LEU A 173 12.63 6.51 -13.84
N ARG A 174 13.32 5.38 -14.05
CA ARG A 174 12.82 4.27 -14.85
C ARG A 174 13.10 2.97 -14.12
N VAL A 175 12.05 2.20 -13.89
CA VAL A 175 12.09 0.89 -13.23
C VAL A 175 11.30 -0.13 -14.05
N THR A 176 11.52 -1.39 -13.80
CA THR A 176 10.81 -2.47 -14.48
C THR A 176 9.34 -2.50 -14.09
N ARG A 177 9.03 -2.48 -12.78
CA ARG A 177 7.67 -2.62 -12.27
C ARG A 177 7.34 -1.64 -11.15
N ALA A 178 6.07 -1.21 -11.14
CA ALA A 178 5.47 -0.55 -10.01
C ALA A 178 4.41 -1.44 -9.37
N PHE A 179 4.54 -1.70 -8.08
CA PHE A 179 3.55 -2.41 -7.27
C PHE A 179 2.74 -1.39 -6.48
N LEU A 180 1.45 -1.31 -6.77
CA LEU A 180 0.54 -0.34 -6.17
C LEU A 180 -0.65 -1.02 -5.52
N SER A 181 -1.20 -0.40 -4.49
CA SER A 181 -2.46 -0.78 -3.87
C SER A 181 -3.29 0.47 -3.62
N GLY A 182 -4.62 0.30 -3.49
CA GLY A 182 -5.54 1.43 -3.36
C GLY A 182 -6.64 1.20 -2.35
N SER A 183 -7.63 2.07 -2.39
CA SER A 183 -8.84 1.97 -1.56
C SER A 183 -9.98 1.29 -2.29
N GLY A 184 -9.97 1.29 -3.63
CA GLY A 184 -10.94 0.63 -4.49
C GLY A 184 -10.39 0.37 -5.88
N LEU A 185 -10.98 -0.60 -6.58
CA LEU A 185 -10.64 -1.00 -7.94
C LEU A 185 -11.91 -1.34 -8.70
N THR A 186 -12.13 -0.69 -9.83
CA THR A 186 -13.23 -0.98 -10.77
C THR A 186 -12.71 -1.12 -12.19
N ALA A 187 -13.41 -1.89 -13.01
CA ALA A 187 -13.09 -2.01 -14.43
C ALA A 187 -13.25 -0.69 -15.17
N GLU A 188 -14.23 0.13 -14.78
CA GLU A 188 -14.51 1.43 -15.41
C GLU A 188 -13.38 2.45 -15.15
N ARG A 189 -12.88 2.55 -13.91
CA ARG A 189 -11.96 3.62 -13.53
C ARG A 189 -10.56 3.15 -13.10
N GLY A 190 -10.36 1.85 -12.95
CA GLY A 190 -9.10 1.31 -12.44
C GLY A 190 -8.95 1.52 -10.93
N LEU A 191 -7.72 1.68 -10.48
CA LEU A 191 -7.37 1.85 -9.06
C LEU A 191 -7.66 3.27 -8.59
N SER A 192 -8.20 3.39 -7.37
CA SER A 192 -8.58 4.68 -6.79
C SER A 192 -8.24 4.81 -5.31
N THR A 193 -8.12 6.06 -4.83
CA THR A 193 -7.89 6.43 -3.44
C THR A 193 -8.76 7.61 -3.03
N SER A 194 -8.99 7.78 -1.73
CA SER A 194 -9.78 8.90 -1.19
C SER A 194 -8.98 10.20 -0.99
N ASN A 195 -7.67 10.21 -1.25
CA ASN A 195 -6.82 11.36 -0.97
C ASN A 195 -6.06 11.84 -2.22
N MET A 196 -6.20 13.13 -2.51
CA MET A 196 -5.61 13.77 -3.69
C MET A 196 -4.08 13.74 -3.69
N LEU A 197 -3.43 14.01 -2.56
CA LEU A 197 -1.97 14.02 -2.47
C LEU A 197 -1.38 12.63 -2.66
N SER A 198 -2.04 11.59 -2.11
CA SER A 198 -1.64 10.20 -2.38
C SER A 198 -1.83 9.86 -3.86
N ALA A 199 -2.97 10.24 -4.46
CA ALA A 199 -3.22 10.00 -5.88
C ALA A 199 -2.18 10.66 -6.79
N SER A 200 -1.72 11.84 -6.44
CA SER A 200 -0.70 12.57 -7.23
C SER A 200 0.64 11.80 -7.24
N VAL A 201 1.10 11.36 -6.08
CA VAL A 201 2.34 10.57 -5.99
C VAL A 201 2.17 9.19 -6.63
N ASP A 202 1.04 8.51 -6.44
CA ASP A 202 0.79 7.20 -7.07
C ASP A 202 0.86 7.30 -8.60
N ARG A 203 0.31 8.37 -9.20
CA ARG A 203 0.45 8.63 -10.65
C ARG A 203 1.90 8.84 -11.08
N ALA A 204 2.70 9.51 -10.26
CA ALA A 204 4.13 9.68 -10.55
C ALA A 204 4.90 8.35 -10.45
N LEU A 205 4.54 7.48 -9.49
CA LEU A 205 5.09 6.13 -9.37
C LEU A 205 4.75 5.27 -10.62
N VAL A 206 3.51 5.37 -11.11
CA VAL A 206 3.07 4.69 -12.35
C VAL A 206 3.91 5.14 -13.55
N GLN A 207 4.13 6.43 -13.71
CA GLN A 207 4.92 6.97 -14.83
C GLN A 207 6.38 6.54 -14.83
N ALA A 208 6.91 6.15 -13.69
CA ALA A 208 8.28 5.69 -13.54
C ALA A 208 8.50 4.23 -13.97
N ALA A 209 7.44 3.43 -14.16
CA ALA A 209 7.53 2.00 -14.39
C ALA A 209 7.13 1.59 -15.81
N ALA A 210 7.74 0.51 -16.31
CA ALA A 210 7.34 -0.12 -17.57
C ALA A 210 6.08 -1.00 -17.41
N GLU A 211 5.94 -1.66 -16.26
CA GLU A 211 4.78 -2.51 -15.92
C GLU A 211 4.13 -2.01 -14.62
N VAL A 212 2.80 -1.99 -14.59
CA VAL A 212 2.03 -1.61 -13.42
C VAL A 212 1.27 -2.81 -12.89
N VAL A 213 1.65 -3.23 -11.68
CA VAL A 213 1.05 -4.37 -10.98
C VAL A 213 0.21 -3.84 -9.81
N VAL A 214 -1.08 -4.04 -9.89
CA VAL A 214 -2.02 -3.67 -8.83
C VAL A 214 -2.21 -4.84 -7.87
N LEU A 215 -2.09 -4.58 -6.57
CA LEU A 215 -2.32 -5.55 -5.49
C LEU A 215 -3.61 -5.17 -4.77
N ALA A 216 -4.66 -5.94 -4.96
CA ALA A 216 -5.97 -5.68 -4.39
C ALA A 216 -6.64 -6.96 -3.91
N ASP A 217 -7.03 -7.02 -2.64
CA ASP A 217 -7.87 -8.08 -2.13
C ASP A 217 -9.33 -7.91 -2.63
N HIS A 218 -10.11 -9.01 -2.63
CA HIS A 218 -11.49 -9.03 -3.13
C HIS A 218 -12.37 -7.91 -2.55
N THR A 219 -12.10 -7.42 -1.34
CA THR A 219 -12.89 -6.35 -0.72
C THR A 219 -12.76 -4.99 -1.44
N LYS A 220 -11.75 -4.85 -2.31
CA LYS A 220 -11.50 -3.63 -3.11
C LYS A 220 -12.19 -3.65 -4.45
N LEU A 221 -12.50 -4.86 -4.96
CA LEU A 221 -13.13 -5.05 -6.26
C LEU A 221 -14.54 -4.44 -6.29
N GLY A 222 -14.83 -3.69 -7.34
CA GLY A 222 -16.04 -2.93 -7.51
C GLY A 222 -16.24 -1.78 -6.51
N THR A 223 -15.25 -1.43 -5.69
CA THR A 223 -15.26 -0.23 -4.86
C THR A 223 -14.62 0.92 -5.63
N ASP A 224 -15.29 2.06 -5.67
CA ASP A 224 -14.75 3.29 -6.24
C ASP A 224 -14.54 4.36 -5.17
N THR A 225 -13.52 5.18 -5.34
CA THR A 225 -13.21 6.28 -4.43
C THR A 225 -12.91 7.57 -5.22
N MET A 226 -12.72 8.70 -4.53
CA MET A 226 -12.76 10.03 -5.14
C MET A 226 -11.71 10.22 -6.25
N PHE A 227 -10.47 9.77 -6.06
CA PHE A 227 -9.35 10.06 -6.96
C PHE A 227 -8.82 8.80 -7.62
N GLN A 228 -8.88 8.76 -8.93
CA GLN A 228 -8.24 7.72 -9.74
C GLN A 228 -6.71 7.84 -9.62
N THR A 229 -6.03 6.72 -9.40
CA THR A 229 -4.57 6.63 -9.32
C THR A 229 -3.97 5.92 -10.53
N VAL A 230 -4.53 4.79 -10.92
CA VAL A 230 -4.11 3.99 -12.08
C VAL A 230 -5.32 3.74 -12.96
N PRO A 231 -5.41 4.32 -14.15
CA PRO A 231 -6.44 3.98 -15.14
C PRO A 231 -6.37 2.51 -15.52
N THR A 232 -7.50 1.91 -15.89
CA THR A 232 -7.59 0.46 -16.18
C THR A 232 -6.68 0.04 -17.34
N ASP A 233 -6.58 0.85 -18.38
CA ASP A 233 -5.74 0.63 -19.56
C ASP A 233 -4.22 0.68 -19.27
N VAL A 234 -3.84 1.21 -18.10
CA VAL A 234 -2.44 1.26 -17.63
C VAL A 234 -2.10 0.07 -16.74
N ILE A 235 -3.10 -0.63 -16.21
CA ILE A 235 -2.88 -1.81 -15.35
C ILE A 235 -2.40 -2.98 -16.21
N THR A 236 -1.12 -3.35 -16.08
CA THR A 236 -0.58 -4.52 -16.78
C THR A 236 -1.06 -5.82 -16.14
N ARG A 237 -1.09 -5.85 -14.81
CA ARG A 237 -1.46 -7.04 -14.02
C ARG A 237 -2.21 -6.67 -12.75
N LEU A 238 -3.22 -7.46 -12.42
CA LEU A 238 -3.85 -7.48 -11.10
C LEU A 238 -3.45 -8.78 -10.38
N VAL A 239 -2.95 -8.63 -9.15
CA VAL A 239 -2.78 -9.76 -8.22
C VAL A 239 -3.84 -9.64 -7.14
N THR A 240 -4.68 -10.63 -7.02
CA THR A 240 -5.82 -10.67 -6.11
C THR A 240 -5.96 -12.04 -5.46
N ASP A 241 -6.81 -12.17 -4.45
CA ASP A 241 -7.26 -13.46 -3.90
C ASP A 241 -8.52 -13.95 -4.63
N GLU A 242 -8.89 -15.19 -4.38
CA GLU A 242 -10.13 -15.75 -4.90
C GLU A 242 -11.33 -15.13 -4.15
N PRO A 243 -12.24 -14.42 -4.86
CA PRO A 243 -13.43 -13.86 -4.22
C PRO A 243 -14.29 -14.98 -3.61
N PRO A 244 -14.92 -14.73 -2.45
CA PRO A 244 -15.90 -15.66 -1.91
C PRO A 244 -17.01 -15.96 -2.92
N SER A 245 -17.46 -17.22 -2.99
CA SER A 245 -18.48 -17.69 -3.96
C SER A 245 -19.82 -16.95 -3.94
N HIS A 246 -20.06 -16.13 -2.92
CA HIS A 246 -21.26 -15.29 -2.78
C HIS A 246 -20.99 -13.80 -3.11
N ASP A 247 -19.80 -13.45 -3.56
CA ASP A 247 -19.43 -12.09 -3.97
C ASP A 247 -19.48 -11.97 -5.50
N ASP A 248 -20.70 -12.02 -6.04
CA ASP A 248 -20.97 -11.87 -7.47
C ASP A 248 -20.40 -10.56 -8.05
N ARG A 249 -20.29 -9.52 -7.21
CA ARG A 249 -19.75 -8.23 -7.60
C ARG A 249 -18.24 -8.32 -7.88
N ALA A 250 -17.49 -8.90 -6.97
CA ALA A 250 -16.05 -9.07 -7.16
C ALA A 250 -15.75 -9.95 -8.39
N ALA A 251 -16.53 -11.03 -8.57
CA ALA A 251 -16.40 -11.90 -9.74
C ALA A 251 -16.70 -11.15 -11.06
N THR A 252 -17.75 -10.32 -11.09
CA THR A 252 -18.11 -9.49 -12.25
C THR A 252 -17.02 -8.48 -12.57
N GLU A 253 -16.45 -7.83 -11.57
CA GLU A 253 -15.37 -6.86 -11.77
C GLU A 253 -14.09 -7.52 -12.28
N LEU A 254 -13.74 -8.71 -11.78
CA LEU A 254 -12.59 -9.47 -12.28
C LEU A 254 -12.75 -9.82 -13.76
N GLN A 255 -13.94 -10.30 -14.15
CA GLN A 255 -14.21 -10.60 -15.55
C GLN A 255 -14.12 -9.34 -16.43
N ALA A 256 -14.71 -8.22 -15.99
CA ALA A 256 -14.68 -6.96 -16.72
C ALA A 256 -13.24 -6.40 -16.86
N LEU A 257 -12.39 -6.55 -15.83
CA LEU A 257 -10.97 -6.20 -15.90
C LEU A 257 -10.22 -7.07 -16.91
N ALA A 258 -10.47 -8.39 -16.88
CA ALA A 258 -9.85 -9.33 -17.83
C ALA A 258 -10.28 -9.04 -19.29
N ASP A 259 -11.55 -8.71 -19.53
CA ASP A 259 -12.08 -8.33 -20.84
C ASP A 259 -11.43 -7.05 -21.40
N GLN A 260 -10.92 -6.17 -20.53
CA GLN A 260 -10.14 -4.97 -20.91
C GLN A 260 -8.63 -5.24 -21.06
N GLY A 261 -8.20 -6.51 -20.95
CA GLY A 261 -6.81 -6.90 -21.19
C GLY A 261 -5.92 -6.88 -19.96
N VAL A 262 -6.45 -6.68 -18.76
CA VAL A 262 -5.68 -6.78 -17.51
C VAL A 262 -5.36 -8.25 -17.23
N HIS A 263 -4.08 -8.59 -17.05
CA HIS A 263 -3.68 -9.94 -16.65
C HIS A 263 -4.06 -10.21 -15.20
N ILE A 264 -5.03 -11.11 -14.97
CA ILE A 264 -5.46 -11.49 -13.62
C ILE A 264 -4.59 -12.64 -13.10
N SER A 265 -4.01 -12.47 -11.92
CA SER A 265 -3.28 -13.50 -11.18
C SER A 265 -3.96 -13.70 -9.83
N VAL A 266 -4.54 -14.88 -9.61
CA VAL A 266 -5.26 -15.21 -8.37
C VAL A 266 -4.33 -15.95 -7.42
N ALA A 267 -4.13 -15.41 -6.23
CA ALA A 267 -3.37 -16.06 -5.17
C ALA A 267 -4.22 -17.16 -4.54
N GLY A 268 -3.71 -18.38 -4.55
CA GLY A 268 -4.34 -19.52 -3.85
C GLY A 268 -4.36 -19.30 -2.34
N PRO A 269 -5.18 -20.06 -1.58
CA PRO A 269 -5.15 -20.04 -0.13
C PRO A 269 -3.74 -20.37 0.33
N GLY A 270 -3.13 -19.47 1.10
CA GLY A 270 -1.72 -19.50 1.46
C GLY A 270 -1.29 -20.87 1.99
N ALA A 271 -0.40 -21.54 1.31
CA ALA A 271 0.34 -22.67 1.84
C ALA A 271 1.22 -22.11 2.98
N GLY A 272 0.69 -22.15 4.20
CA GLY A 272 1.47 -21.87 5.41
C GLY A 272 2.70 -22.76 5.40
N SER A 273 3.86 -22.14 5.38
CA SER A 273 5.21 -22.65 5.67
C SER A 273 5.29 -24.15 6.00
N GLY A 274 5.80 -24.94 5.07
CA GLY A 274 6.35 -26.25 5.38
C GLY A 274 5.86 -27.38 4.51
N GLN A 275 6.48 -27.51 3.33
CA GLN A 275 6.82 -28.83 2.79
C GLN A 275 7.90 -28.63 1.72
N GLY A 276 9.10 -29.11 2.04
CA GLY A 276 10.17 -29.32 1.06
C GLY A 276 9.70 -30.31 -0.03
N PRO A 277 10.37 -30.39 -1.18
CA PRO A 277 9.94 -31.21 -2.30
C PRO A 277 9.85 -32.66 -1.88
N GLY A 278 8.64 -33.17 -1.66
CA GLY A 278 8.32 -34.55 -1.37
C GLY A 278 8.52 -35.37 -2.63
N SER A 279 9.43 -36.36 -2.50
CA SER A 279 9.68 -37.44 -3.40
C SER A 279 8.40 -38.03 -4.02
N GLY A 280 8.34 -38.05 -5.34
CA GLY A 280 7.34 -38.78 -6.12
C GLY A 280 7.46 -40.29 -5.96
N PRO A 281 6.44 -41.07 -6.32
CA PRO A 281 6.36 -42.50 -6.05
C PRO A 281 7.33 -43.28 -6.91
N THR A 282 8.13 -44.13 -6.24
CA THR A 282 8.99 -45.15 -6.81
C THR A 282 8.16 -46.24 -7.53
N GLY A 283 8.23 -46.24 -8.86
CA GLY A 283 7.86 -47.41 -9.68
C GLY A 283 9.13 -48.22 -9.95
N ALA A 284 9.18 -49.45 -9.44
CA ALA A 284 10.24 -50.40 -9.65
C ALA A 284 10.22 -50.93 -11.09
N VAL A 285 11.35 -50.81 -11.80
CA VAL A 285 11.71 -51.76 -12.90
C VAL A 285 13.18 -52.10 -12.77
N SER A 286 13.43 -53.40 -12.65
CA SER A 286 14.71 -54.07 -12.60
C SER A 286 15.41 -54.11 -13.95
N GLY A 287 16.76 -54.01 -13.99
CA GLY A 287 17.55 -54.50 -15.13
C GLY A 287 18.92 -53.88 -15.29
N GLY A 288 19.98 -54.59 -14.84
CA GLY A 288 21.22 -54.85 -15.56
C GLY A 288 22.29 -53.79 -15.72
N GLY A 289 23.32 -53.86 -14.92
CA GLY A 289 24.75 -53.87 -15.23
C GLY A 289 25.36 -52.78 -16.10
N GLU A 290 26.26 -52.04 -15.53
CA GLU A 290 27.66 -51.96 -15.98
C GLU A 290 28.36 -50.77 -15.29
N GLN A 291 29.44 -51.09 -14.58
CA GLN A 291 30.29 -50.14 -13.88
C GLN A 291 31.31 -49.55 -14.86
N VAL A 292 31.45 -48.20 -14.90
CA VAL A 292 32.61 -47.51 -15.44
C VAL A 292 33.01 -46.40 -14.47
N PRO A 293 34.32 -46.28 -14.05
CA PRO A 293 34.75 -45.32 -13.04
C PRO A 293 34.99 -43.91 -13.60
N PRO A 294 35.02 -42.86 -12.74
CA PRO A 294 35.10 -41.49 -13.17
C PRO A 294 36.51 -41.04 -13.51
N GLN A 295 36.70 -40.45 -14.68
CA GLN A 295 37.91 -39.71 -15.03
C GLN A 295 37.77 -38.23 -14.65
N GLN A 296 38.64 -37.82 -13.76
CA GLN A 296 39.00 -36.44 -13.47
C GLN A 296 39.58 -35.76 -14.72
N ARG A 297 38.98 -34.65 -15.17
CA ARG A 297 39.68 -33.71 -16.05
C ARG A 297 39.68 -32.32 -15.36
N ARG A 298 40.81 -31.97 -14.79
CA ARG A 298 41.21 -30.59 -14.49
C ARG A 298 41.38 -29.87 -15.82
N ARG A 299 40.73 -28.73 -16.00
CA ARG A 299 41.11 -27.76 -17.02
C ARG A 299 41.81 -26.63 -16.33
N ASP A 300 43.09 -26.52 -16.63
CA ASP A 300 43.96 -25.40 -16.27
C ASP A 300 43.50 -24.16 -17.00
N VAL A 301 43.32 -23.06 -16.23
CA VAL A 301 43.13 -21.70 -16.75
C VAL A 301 44.47 -20.95 -16.58
N PRO A 302 45.07 -20.38 -17.65
CA PRO A 302 46.31 -19.64 -17.54
C PRO A 302 46.12 -18.29 -16.85
N PRO A 303 47.12 -17.81 -16.09
CA PRO A 303 47.07 -16.51 -15.41
C PRO A 303 47.32 -15.34 -16.39
N LEU A 304 46.55 -14.26 -16.20
CA LEU A 304 46.72 -12.99 -16.91
C LEU A 304 48.03 -12.29 -16.46
N PRO A 305 48.76 -11.54 -17.36
CA PRO A 305 50.05 -10.93 -17.09
C PRO A 305 49.98 -9.73 -16.17
N GLY A 306 50.99 -9.62 -15.34
CA GLY A 306 51.19 -8.75 -14.22
C GLY A 306 51.10 -7.25 -14.52
N GLN A 307 50.44 -6.53 -13.63
CA GLN A 307 50.62 -5.08 -13.49
C GLN A 307 51.70 -4.80 -12.45
N ARG A 308 52.71 -4.10 -12.88
CA ARG A 308 53.86 -3.63 -12.09
C ARG A 308 53.38 -2.64 -11.01
N ARG A 309 53.77 -2.89 -9.76
CA ARG A 309 53.73 -1.91 -8.69
C ARG A 309 54.84 -0.88 -8.93
N THR A 310 54.47 0.37 -9.16
CA THR A 310 55.37 1.51 -9.04
C THR A 310 55.04 2.23 -7.73
N HIS A 311 55.99 2.17 -6.77
CA HIS A 311 56.05 3.08 -5.65
C HIS A 311 56.42 4.47 -6.20
N GLY A 312 55.51 5.43 -6.07
CA GLY A 312 55.75 6.84 -6.31
C GLY A 312 55.05 7.63 -5.20
N GLY A 313 55.82 8.05 -4.21
CA GLY A 313 55.34 8.98 -3.20
C GLY A 313 55.15 10.36 -3.83
N HIS A 314 53.93 10.88 -3.79
CA HIS A 314 53.66 12.29 -4.04
C HIS A 314 53.22 12.96 -2.75
N HIS A 315 54.12 13.85 -2.26
CA HIS A 315 53.82 14.88 -1.28
C HIS A 315 52.68 15.76 -1.78
N LEU A 316 51.61 15.85 -0.98
CA LEU A 316 50.58 16.87 -1.15
C LEU A 316 51.04 18.15 -0.44
N PRO A 317 50.91 19.33 -1.07
CA PRO A 317 51.18 20.61 -0.42
C PRO A 317 50.06 20.95 0.60
N PRO A 318 50.40 21.69 1.67
CA PRO A 318 49.45 22.08 2.70
C PRO A 318 48.44 23.11 2.17
N GLY A 319 47.15 22.88 2.45
CA GLY A 319 46.06 23.83 2.16
C GLY A 319 46.13 25.11 2.97
N PRO A 320 45.57 26.21 2.50
CA PRO A 320 45.65 27.52 3.17
C PRO A 320 44.86 27.53 4.49
N GLN A 321 45.49 28.10 5.52
CA GLN A 321 44.92 28.36 6.84
C GLN A 321 43.89 29.51 6.75
N PRO A 322 42.78 29.46 7.53
CA PRO A 322 41.85 30.58 7.63
C PRO A 322 42.45 31.75 8.46
N PRO A 323 42.11 33.00 8.17
CA PRO A 323 42.61 34.16 8.90
C PRO A 323 42.01 34.24 10.30
N SER A 324 42.86 34.39 11.30
CA SER A 324 42.55 34.80 12.66
C SER A 324 42.29 36.32 12.71
N GLY A 325 41.17 36.71 13.28
CA GLY A 325 40.95 38.13 13.62
C GLY A 325 39.49 38.43 13.84
N GLY A 326 39.04 38.48 15.07
CA GLY A 326 38.73 39.68 15.82
C GLY A 326 37.29 40.18 15.62
N GLY A 327 36.53 40.25 16.71
CA GLY A 327 35.48 41.21 16.88
C GLY A 327 34.05 40.61 16.85
N ALA A 328 33.54 40.28 18.00
CA ALA A 328 32.11 40.12 18.23
C ALA A 328 31.40 41.47 18.16
N PRO A 329 30.29 41.62 17.47
CA PRO A 329 29.36 42.73 17.72
C PRO A 329 28.18 42.25 18.61
N SER A 330 27.90 43.10 19.56
CA SER A 330 26.90 43.12 20.60
C SER A 330 25.49 42.97 20.07
N SER A 331 24.67 42.22 20.80
CA SER A 331 23.23 42.10 20.64
C SER A 331 22.51 43.45 20.85
N PRO A 332 21.54 43.82 20.02
CA PRO A 332 20.64 44.93 20.37
C PRO A 332 19.50 44.46 21.28
N GLN A 333 19.34 45.14 22.40
CA GLN A 333 18.24 45.06 23.35
C GLN A 333 16.91 45.43 22.68
N LEU A 334 15.90 44.63 22.89
CA LEU A 334 14.50 44.97 22.64
C LEU A 334 14.04 46.04 23.65
N ARG A 335 13.76 47.21 23.16
CA ARG A 335 13.00 48.27 23.90
C ARG A 335 11.51 48.02 23.72
N SER A 336 10.81 47.93 24.82
CA SER A 336 9.36 47.99 24.95
C SER A 336 8.85 49.40 24.57
N ALA A 337 7.87 49.49 23.68
CA ALA A 337 7.03 50.69 23.49
C ALA A 337 5.63 50.22 23.13
N GLY A 338 4.63 50.38 24.01
CA GLY A 338 3.71 51.49 23.88
C GLY A 338 2.44 51.03 23.17
N SER A 339 1.40 50.68 23.96
CA SER A 339 -0.01 50.57 23.57
C SER A 339 -0.51 51.83 22.87
N LEU A 340 -1.10 51.68 21.68
CA LEU A 340 -2.08 52.63 21.14
C LEU A 340 -3.18 51.83 20.44
N GLY A 341 -4.42 52.06 20.93
CA GLY A 341 -5.63 51.47 20.38
C GLY A 341 -5.98 52.06 19.00
N ALA A 342 -6.60 51.25 18.18
CA ALA A 342 -7.38 51.71 17.04
C ALA A 342 -8.57 50.76 16.84
N GLU A 343 -9.75 51.36 16.84
CA GLU A 343 -11.07 50.77 16.58
C GLU A 343 -11.19 50.23 15.15
N PRO A 344 -12.13 49.27 14.91
CA PRO A 344 -12.39 48.75 13.56
C PRO A 344 -13.37 49.66 12.79
N PRO A 345 -13.25 49.82 11.47
CA PRO A 345 -14.26 50.54 10.69
C PRO A 345 -15.43 49.60 10.34
N THR A 346 -16.62 50.03 10.74
CA THR A 346 -17.92 49.60 10.25
C THR A 346 -18.10 50.07 8.81
N GLY A 347 -18.27 49.13 7.88
CA GLY A 347 -18.59 49.40 6.47
C GLY A 347 -19.58 48.38 5.95
N THR A 348 -20.89 48.71 6.04
CA THR A 348 -22.00 48.04 5.36
C THR A 348 -21.89 48.24 3.86
N ALA A 349 -21.73 47.17 3.08
CA ALA A 349 -21.93 47.19 1.64
C ALA A 349 -23.16 46.34 1.27
N ARG A 350 -24.08 46.95 0.57
CA ARG A 350 -25.37 46.46 0.09
C ARG A 350 -25.18 45.33 -0.93
N VAL A 351 -25.98 44.27 -0.77
CA VAL A 351 -26.26 43.27 -1.78
C VAL A 351 -27.15 43.90 -2.86
N ALA A 352 -26.70 43.82 -4.11
CA ALA A 352 -27.51 44.15 -5.29
C ALA A 352 -27.97 42.82 -5.94
N ASP A 353 -29.29 42.67 -6.00
CA ASP A 353 -30.02 41.69 -6.77
C ASP A 353 -29.67 41.73 -8.27
N LEU A 354 -29.37 40.57 -8.86
CA LEU A 354 -29.41 40.38 -10.31
C LEU A 354 -30.17 39.07 -10.62
N ALA A 355 -31.42 39.25 -11.04
CA ALA A 355 -32.32 38.23 -11.53
C ALA A 355 -31.90 37.70 -12.92
N PRO A 356 -32.29 36.43 -13.30
CA PRO A 356 -31.84 35.80 -14.55
C PRO A 356 -32.68 36.24 -15.76
N ARG A 357 -32.00 36.56 -16.86
CA ARG A 357 -32.62 36.69 -18.19
C ARG A 357 -32.66 35.34 -18.89
N ARG A 358 -33.87 34.89 -19.22
CA ARG A 358 -34.17 33.83 -20.20
C ARG A 358 -33.85 34.31 -21.63
N ARG A 359 -33.17 33.49 -22.38
CA ARG A 359 -33.49 33.08 -23.76
C ARG A 359 -32.81 31.74 -24.06
#